data_e17e2baeb2eab2cff7499d36b4fa07a0
#
_entry.id   e17e2baeb2eab2cff7499d36b4fa07a0
#
_cell.length_a   1.000
_cell.length_b   1.000
_cell.length_c   1.000
_cell.angle_alpha   90.00
_cell.angle_beta   90.00
_cell.angle_gamma   90.00
#
_symmetry.space_group_name_H-M   'P 1'
#
loop_
_entity.id
_entity.type
_entity.pdbx_description
1 polymer ?
#
loop_
_entity_poly.entity_id
_entity_poly.type
_entity_poly.pdbx_seq_one_letter_code
_entity_poly.pdbx_strand_id
1 'polypeptide(L)'
;MKPIYLYLGIAALILGLTSCDEKHTPGDGHAHAPESAESHEHASAEEGSSYEEGKGITLSKETAESLGLELAEVEEKPIGSRHRLTAQVYRSATEASRKHGPERQGRAYATALIAKEVATQLRVGQKVTILSKEGPREGTIWKIDLAQVPIIGKAEALLEVTDSGSLAVGDFIEAELPIGPAGQKVVSIPLAAVLETSTGKFAFVRNGLYLLRTGIKTGAQDGDHIEVTDGLYEGDTIAVKPVEALYLIELRATKGGGHSH
;
A
#
# COMPACT_ATOMS: atom_id res chain seq x y z
N MET A 1 27.80 -15.17 -30.95
CA MET A 1 26.96 -15.42 -32.14
C MET A 1 25.67 -14.66 -31.96
N LYS A 2 25.51 -13.56 -32.71
CA LYS A 2 24.29 -12.76 -32.77
C LYS A 2 23.50 -13.19 -34.01
N PRO A 3 22.19 -13.19 -33.99
CA PRO A 3 21.41 -12.99 -35.21
C PRO A 3 20.81 -11.57 -35.27
N ILE A 4 21.07 -10.97 -36.37
CA ILE A 4 20.54 -9.77 -36.96
C ILE A 4 19.17 -10.13 -37.54
N TYR A 5 18.12 -9.37 -37.26
CA TYR A 5 16.89 -9.39 -38.04
C TYR A 5 16.62 -8.03 -38.63
N LEU A 6 16.44 -8.11 -39.91
CA LEU A 6 16.37 -7.22 -41.03
C LEU A 6 15.03 -6.42 -41.03
N TYR A 7 15.16 -5.17 -41.41
CA TYR A 7 14.08 -4.23 -41.76
C TYR A 7 13.34 -4.71 -43.02
N LEU A 8 12.02 -4.50 -43.01
CA LEU A 8 11.27 -4.32 -44.26
C LEU A 8 10.26 -3.16 -44.06
N GLY A 9 10.55 -2.08 -44.80
CA GLY A 9 9.64 -0.95 -44.93
C GLY A 9 8.59 -1.23 -46.02
N ILE A 10 7.43 -0.58 -45.89
CA ILE A 10 6.52 -0.35 -47.01
C ILE A 10 6.09 1.11 -46.96
N ALA A 11 6.35 1.76 -48.07
CA ALA A 11 6.04 3.16 -48.37
C ALA A 11 4.71 3.26 -49.15
N ALA A 12 4.15 4.45 -49.09
CA ALA A 12 3.31 5.14 -50.07
C ALA A 12 1.83 4.75 -50.23
N LEU A 13 0.94 5.71 -50.13
CA LEU A 13 0.44 6.38 -51.32
C LEU A 13 -0.41 7.64 -50.98
N ILE A 14 -0.12 8.70 -51.69
CA ILE A 14 -0.78 10.01 -51.79
C ILE A 14 -1.91 9.94 -52.79
N LEU A 15 -2.99 10.71 -52.59
CA LEU A 15 -3.93 11.31 -53.58
C LEU A 15 -5.09 11.88 -52.76
N GLY A 16 -5.52 13.14 -52.76
CA GLY A 16 -5.46 14.16 -53.78
C GLY A 16 -6.87 14.70 -54.05
N LEU A 17 -7.06 16.01 -53.93
CA LEU A 17 -8.09 16.85 -54.56
C LEU A 17 -9.54 16.71 -54.00
N THR A 18 -10.33 17.77 -53.78
CA THR A 18 -10.61 18.98 -54.58
C THR A 18 -11.29 20.07 -53.74
N SER A 19 -10.98 21.28 -54.12
CA SER A 19 -11.59 22.57 -53.90
C SER A 19 -13.08 22.64 -54.26
N CYS A 20 -13.88 23.42 -53.50
CA CYS A 20 -14.97 24.21 -54.06
C CYS A 20 -15.04 25.54 -53.31
N ASP A 21 -14.77 26.55 -54.07
CA ASP A 21 -14.95 27.99 -53.84
C ASP A 21 -16.41 28.34 -54.13
N GLU A 22 -17.09 29.04 -53.25
CA GLU A 22 -18.31 29.79 -53.62
C GLU A 22 -18.41 31.08 -52.83
N LYS A 23 -18.19 32.16 -53.60
CA LYS A 23 -18.43 33.56 -53.23
C LYS A 23 -19.93 33.83 -53.12
N HIS A 24 -20.36 34.49 -52.06
CA HIS A 24 -21.48 35.42 -52.10
C HIS A 24 -21.20 36.70 -51.31
N THR A 25 -21.33 37.78 -51.97
CA THR A 25 -21.27 39.20 -51.56
C THR A 25 -22.66 39.73 -51.12
N PRO A 26 -22.81 41.02 -50.77
CA PRO A 26 -23.16 41.43 -49.40
C PRO A 26 -24.56 42.06 -49.35
N GLY A 27 -25.16 42.18 -48.19
CA GLY A 27 -26.43 42.88 -48.01
C GLY A 27 -26.69 43.23 -46.53
N ASP A 28 -26.66 44.54 -46.34
CA ASP A 28 -27.45 45.35 -45.42
C ASP A 28 -27.20 45.30 -43.91
N GLY A 29 -26.85 46.52 -43.46
CA GLY A 29 -26.58 46.88 -42.09
C GLY A 29 -27.82 46.91 -41.18
N HIS A 30 -27.59 46.49 -39.95
CA HIS A 30 -28.32 46.99 -38.80
C HIS A 30 -27.34 47.37 -37.71
N ALA A 31 -27.31 48.64 -37.37
CA ALA A 31 -26.64 49.20 -36.23
C ALA A 31 -27.34 48.73 -34.95
N HIS A 32 -26.63 47.98 -34.13
CA HIS A 32 -26.98 47.82 -32.72
C HIS A 32 -25.84 48.36 -31.85
N ALA A 33 -26.26 49.19 -30.90
CA ALA A 33 -25.44 49.86 -29.90
C ALA A 33 -24.60 48.85 -29.09
N PRO A 34 -23.46 49.28 -28.52
CA PRO A 34 -22.65 48.40 -27.69
C PRO A 34 -23.35 48.16 -26.34
N GLU A 35 -23.89 46.99 -26.22
CA GLU A 35 -24.29 46.43 -24.92
C GLU A 35 -23.01 46.03 -24.16
N SER A 36 -22.93 46.55 -22.96
CA SER A 36 -21.82 46.36 -22.02
C SER A 36 -21.39 44.91 -21.97
N ALA A 37 -20.13 44.64 -22.33
CA ALA A 37 -19.46 43.40 -22.05
C ALA A 37 -19.32 43.29 -20.53
N GLU A 38 -20.27 42.64 -19.89
CA GLU A 38 -20.02 42.04 -18.57
C GLU A 38 -19.02 40.92 -18.80
N SER A 39 -17.81 41.18 -18.33
CA SER A 39 -16.78 40.17 -18.18
C SER A 39 -17.29 39.12 -17.19
N HIS A 40 -17.86 38.03 -17.70
CA HIS A 40 -18.01 36.82 -16.91
C HIS A 40 -16.61 36.28 -16.69
N GLU A 41 -15.99 36.73 -15.62
CA GLU A 41 -14.93 35.98 -14.95
C GLU A 41 -15.51 34.63 -14.55
N HIS A 42 -15.30 33.63 -15.38
CA HIS A 42 -15.43 32.24 -14.95
C HIS A 42 -14.30 31.92 -13.98
N ALA A 43 -14.40 32.44 -12.79
CA ALA A 43 -13.74 31.90 -11.64
C ALA A 43 -14.47 30.59 -11.25
N SER A 44 -14.20 29.50 -11.95
CA SER A 44 -14.52 28.16 -11.47
C SER A 44 -13.46 27.70 -10.50
N ALA A 45 -13.20 28.49 -9.45
CA ALA A 45 -12.74 27.95 -8.19
C ALA A 45 -13.98 27.30 -7.56
N GLU A 46 -14.02 25.98 -7.39
CA GLU A 46 -15.01 25.35 -6.54
C GLU A 46 -14.92 26.08 -5.19
N GLU A 47 -16.00 26.76 -4.79
CA GLU A 47 -16.08 27.48 -3.54
C GLU A 47 -15.68 26.53 -2.42
N GLY A 48 -14.47 26.71 -1.84
CA GLY A 48 -14.01 25.95 -0.69
C GLY A 48 -12.71 25.18 -0.82
N SER A 49 -12.11 25.05 -2.00
CA SER A 49 -10.78 24.45 -2.16
C SER A 49 -9.91 25.24 -3.13
N SER A 50 -8.61 25.34 -2.86
CA SER A 50 -7.62 25.90 -3.77
C SER A 50 -6.33 25.07 -3.78
N TYR A 51 -5.52 25.24 -4.82
CA TYR A 51 -4.23 24.57 -4.95
C TYR A 51 -3.15 25.59 -5.27
N GLU A 52 -2.03 25.49 -4.62
CA GLU A 52 -0.84 26.30 -4.90
C GLU A 52 0.33 25.36 -5.17
N GLU A 53 1.00 25.57 -6.31
CA GLU A 53 2.13 24.73 -6.71
C GLU A 53 3.25 24.79 -5.68
N GLY A 54 3.75 23.62 -5.28
CA GLY A 54 4.80 23.48 -4.25
C GLY A 54 4.30 23.60 -2.82
N LYS A 55 3.06 24.04 -2.56
CA LYS A 55 2.47 24.09 -1.22
C LYS A 55 1.35 23.07 -1.01
N GLY A 56 0.60 22.75 -2.06
CA GLY A 56 -0.48 21.77 -2.01
C GLY A 56 -1.89 22.38 -1.99
N ILE A 57 -2.83 21.66 -1.39
CA ILE A 57 -4.25 21.98 -1.36
C ILE A 57 -4.59 22.75 -0.08
N THR A 58 -5.41 23.79 -0.19
CA THR A 58 -6.14 24.35 0.96
C THR A 58 -7.62 24.01 0.85
N LEU A 59 -8.26 23.81 1.98
CA LEU A 59 -9.71 23.59 2.07
C LEU A 59 -10.32 24.63 3.00
N SER A 60 -11.52 25.12 2.66
CA SER A 60 -12.33 25.84 3.63
C SER A 60 -12.76 24.89 4.74
N LYS A 61 -13.13 25.46 5.90
CA LYS A 61 -13.61 24.64 7.03
C LYS A 61 -14.82 23.81 6.65
N GLU A 62 -15.76 24.41 5.94
CA GLU A 62 -17.01 23.77 5.49
C GLU A 62 -16.70 22.62 4.51
N THR A 63 -15.75 22.82 3.59
CA THR A 63 -15.33 21.78 2.65
C THR A 63 -14.61 20.64 3.36
N ALA A 64 -13.73 20.94 4.31
CA ALA A 64 -13.04 19.91 5.10
C ALA A 64 -14.01 19.06 5.92
N GLU A 65 -15.00 19.70 6.57
CA GLU A 65 -16.08 19.00 7.31
C GLU A 65 -16.97 18.16 6.39
N SER A 66 -17.37 18.71 5.23
CA SER A 66 -18.19 18.02 4.24
C SER A 66 -17.50 16.79 3.65
N LEU A 67 -16.19 16.87 3.42
CA LEU A 67 -15.36 15.75 2.95
C LEU A 67 -15.08 14.73 4.05
N GLY A 68 -15.33 15.06 5.31
CA GLY A 68 -14.97 14.23 6.45
C GLY A 68 -13.45 14.10 6.63
N LEU A 69 -12.73 15.23 6.47
CA LEU A 69 -11.27 15.25 6.63
C LEU A 69 -10.88 14.84 8.05
N GLU A 70 -10.17 13.74 8.17
CA GLU A 70 -9.55 13.28 9.40
C GLU A 70 -8.03 13.43 9.30
N LEU A 71 -7.45 14.01 10.33
CA LEU A 71 -6.01 14.19 10.47
C LEU A 71 -5.50 13.32 11.62
N ALA A 72 -4.27 12.83 11.48
CA ALA A 72 -3.54 12.16 12.56
C ALA A 72 -2.09 12.63 12.59
N GLU A 73 -1.49 12.53 13.76
CA GLU A 73 -0.06 12.72 13.94
C GLU A 73 0.70 11.44 13.61
N VAL A 74 1.83 11.58 12.95
CA VAL A 74 2.75 10.48 12.66
C VAL A 74 3.48 10.09 13.93
N GLU A 75 3.35 8.85 14.34
CA GLU A 75 3.91 8.33 15.57
C GLU A 75 4.90 7.19 15.29
N GLU A 76 5.87 7.02 16.18
CA GLU A 76 6.66 5.80 16.22
C GLU A 76 5.92 4.70 16.97
N LYS A 77 5.62 3.61 16.26
CA LYS A 77 4.99 2.40 16.83
C LYS A 77 5.85 1.17 16.59
N PRO A 78 5.80 0.18 17.48
CA PRO A 78 6.41 -1.11 17.21
C PRO A 78 5.59 -1.82 16.12
N ILE A 79 6.04 -1.73 14.87
CA ILE A 79 5.49 -2.51 13.78
C ILE A 79 6.33 -3.76 13.61
N GLY A 80 5.72 -4.89 13.95
CA GLY A 80 6.32 -6.20 13.70
C GLY A 80 5.97 -6.67 12.29
N SER A 81 6.97 -6.86 11.45
CA SER A 81 6.75 -7.66 10.25
C SER A 81 6.27 -9.04 10.66
N ARG A 82 5.17 -9.50 10.09
CA ARG A 82 4.67 -10.87 10.28
C ARG A 82 4.91 -11.68 9.03
N HIS A 83 5.65 -12.74 9.16
CA HIS A 83 5.81 -13.70 8.07
C HIS A 83 4.80 -14.82 8.22
N ARG A 84 3.92 -14.98 7.23
CA ARG A 84 2.95 -16.08 7.21
C ARG A 84 3.56 -17.27 6.50
N LEU A 85 3.43 -18.43 7.08
CA LEU A 85 3.87 -19.70 6.53
C LEU A 85 2.85 -20.81 6.74
N THR A 86 2.92 -21.84 5.92
CA THR A 86 2.19 -23.09 6.09
C THR A 86 3.11 -24.13 6.66
N ALA A 87 2.72 -24.75 7.76
CA ALA A 87 3.44 -25.82 8.40
C ALA A 87 2.63 -27.12 8.39
N GLN A 88 3.31 -28.27 8.25
CA GLN A 88 2.69 -29.58 8.31
C GLN A 88 2.88 -30.21 9.67
N VAL A 89 1.82 -30.69 10.27
CA VAL A 89 1.86 -31.43 11.54
C VAL A 89 2.51 -32.78 11.32
N TYR A 90 3.63 -33.03 11.98
CA TYR A 90 4.32 -34.31 11.93
C TYR A 90 4.17 -35.14 13.20
N ARG A 91 3.63 -34.56 14.27
CA ARG A 91 3.31 -35.25 15.53
C ARG A 91 2.09 -34.61 16.18
N SER A 92 1.09 -35.42 16.48
CA SER A 92 -0.11 -34.97 17.19
C SER A 92 0.13 -34.85 18.71
N ALA A 93 -0.72 -34.12 19.42
CA ALA A 93 -0.66 -33.98 20.88
C ALA A 93 -0.80 -35.32 21.58
N THR A 94 -1.62 -36.23 21.07
CA THR A 94 -1.82 -37.58 21.59
C THR A 94 -0.56 -38.43 21.47
N GLU A 95 0.13 -38.38 20.34
CA GLU A 95 1.40 -39.14 20.16
C GLU A 95 2.55 -38.54 20.97
N ALA A 96 2.62 -37.22 21.09
CA ALA A 96 3.62 -36.55 21.90
C ALA A 96 3.51 -36.96 23.37
N SER A 97 2.29 -37.05 23.89
CA SER A 97 2.02 -37.46 25.26
C SER A 97 2.44 -38.92 25.54
N ARG A 98 2.22 -39.83 24.59
CA ARG A 98 2.60 -41.25 24.72
C ARG A 98 4.11 -41.47 24.76
N LYS A 99 4.88 -40.71 23.99
CA LYS A 99 6.33 -40.91 23.83
C LYS A 99 7.17 -40.15 24.84
N HIS A 100 6.68 -39.01 25.34
CA HIS A 100 7.51 -38.07 26.11
C HIS A 100 6.95 -37.71 27.49
N GLY A 101 5.89 -38.39 27.93
CA GLY A 101 5.30 -38.20 29.26
C GLY A 101 4.36 -36.99 29.36
N PRO A 102 3.82 -36.78 30.58
CA PRO A 102 2.77 -35.80 30.82
C PRO A 102 3.19 -34.34 30.60
N GLU A 103 4.50 -34.05 30.66
CA GLU A 103 5.01 -32.67 30.44
C GLU A 103 4.75 -32.13 29.05
N ARG A 104 4.50 -33.00 28.07
CA ARG A 104 4.20 -32.64 26.67
C ARG A 104 2.76 -32.92 26.28
N GLN A 105 1.91 -33.15 27.25
CA GLN A 105 0.50 -33.33 27.03
C GLN A 105 -0.11 -32.02 26.49
N GLY A 106 -0.97 -32.13 25.47
CA GLY A 106 -1.60 -30.96 24.82
C GLY A 106 -0.68 -30.18 23.88
N ARG A 107 0.38 -30.82 23.36
CA ARG A 107 1.30 -30.19 22.40
C ARG A 107 1.41 -31.00 21.11
N ALA A 108 1.12 -30.36 19.97
CA ALA A 108 1.40 -30.89 18.65
C ALA A 108 2.69 -30.26 18.10
N TYR A 109 3.28 -30.90 17.09
CA TYR A 109 4.52 -30.45 16.45
C TYR A 109 4.32 -30.39 14.95
N ALA A 110 4.72 -29.25 14.36
CA ALA A 110 4.65 -29.02 12.94
C ALA A 110 5.99 -28.54 12.38
N THR A 111 6.19 -28.73 11.09
CA THR A 111 7.38 -28.30 10.38
C THR A 111 7.04 -27.49 9.15
N ALA A 112 7.88 -26.50 8.82
CA ALA A 112 7.77 -25.68 7.63
C ALA A 112 9.14 -25.39 7.03
N LEU A 113 9.21 -25.37 5.70
CA LEU A 113 10.39 -24.90 4.98
C LEU A 113 10.27 -23.38 4.77
N ILE A 114 11.26 -22.65 5.25
CA ILE A 114 11.35 -21.18 5.17
C ILE A 114 12.60 -20.73 4.44
N ALA A 115 12.56 -19.56 3.82
CA ALA A 115 13.73 -18.98 3.19
C ALA A 115 14.84 -18.72 4.23
N LYS A 116 16.10 -18.85 3.82
CA LYS A 116 17.26 -18.61 4.68
C LYS A 116 17.21 -17.22 5.32
N GLU A 117 16.79 -16.22 4.60
CA GLU A 117 16.70 -14.81 5.02
C GLU A 117 15.69 -14.65 6.17
N VAL A 118 14.58 -15.37 6.10
CA VAL A 118 13.59 -15.43 7.19
C VAL A 118 14.16 -16.16 8.39
N ALA A 119 14.80 -17.33 8.17
CA ALA A 119 15.36 -18.13 9.25
C ALA A 119 16.40 -17.38 10.10
N THR A 120 17.19 -16.47 9.48
CA THR A 120 18.20 -15.68 10.20
C THR A 120 17.59 -14.65 11.16
N GLN A 121 16.32 -14.30 10.98
CA GLN A 121 15.58 -13.33 11.81
C GLN A 121 14.80 -14.02 12.94
N LEU A 122 14.69 -15.34 12.91
CA LEU A 122 13.95 -16.12 13.90
C LEU A 122 14.85 -16.59 15.04
N ARG A 123 14.22 -16.86 16.19
CA ARG A 123 14.90 -17.38 17.38
C ARG A 123 14.15 -18.58 17.97
N VAL A 124 14.89 -19.55 18.48
CA VAL A 124 14.33 -20.64 19.28
C VAL A 124 13.69 -20.03 20.53
N GLY A 125 12.51 -20.50 20.90
CA GLY A 125 11.69 -19.94 21.98
C GLY A 125 10.80 -18.77 21.58
N GLN A 126 10.89 -18.29 20.34
CA GLN A 126 10.05 -17.22 19.83
C GLN A 126 8.60 -17.69 19.72
N LYS A 127 7.66 -16.85 20.23
CA LYS A 127 6.22 -17.08 20.11
C LYS A 127 5.76 -16.87 18.67
N VAL A 128 4.83 -17.70 18.25
CA VAL A 128 4.17 -17.63 16.95
C VAL A 128 2.66 -17.77 17.16
N THR A 129 1.89 -17.19 16.26
CA THR A 129 0.43 -17.32 16.27
C THR A 129 0.02 -18.35 15.23
N ILE A 130 -0.65 -19.40 15.64
CA ILE A 130 -1.23 -20.40 14.73
C ILE A 130 -2.65 -19.98 14.40
N LEU A 131 -2.93 -19.82 13.11
CA LEU A 131 -4.25 -19.49 12.62
C LEU A 131 -5.07 -20.78 12.47
N SER A 132 -6.15 -20.90 13.20
CA SER A 132 -7.06 -22.04 13.12
C SER A 132 -8.52 -21.57 12.93
N LYS A 133 -9.38 -22.45 12.46
CA LYS A 133 -10.81 -22.18 12.28
C LYS A 133 -11.51 -21.86 13.61
N GLU A 134 -10.96 -22.35 14.71
CA GLU A 134 -11.51 -22.16 16.07
C GLU A 134 -10.94 -20.90 16.75
N GLY A 135 -10.08 -20.14 16.04
CA GLY A 135 -9.41 -18.94 16.52
C GLY A 135 -7.88 -19.09 16.60
N PRO A 136 -7.18 -18.01 16.90
CA PRO A 136 -5.73 -18.03 16.99
C PRO A 136 -5.29 -18.84 18.23
N ARG A 137 -4.23 -19.64 18.04
CA ARG A 137 -3.59 -20.44 19.09
C ARG A 137 -2.14 -20.02 19.27
N GLU A 138 -1.62 -20.23 20.45
CA GLU A 138 -0.21 -19.97 20.76
C GLU A 138 0.66 -21.15 20.30
N GLY A 139 1.77 -20.82 19.64
CA GLY A 139 2.84 -21.74 19.31
C GLY A 139 4.20 -21.14 19.62
N THR A 140 5.24 -21.95 19.48
CA THR A 140 6.63 -21.56 19.76
C THR A 140 7.56 -22.23 18.76
N ILE A 141 8.56 -21.50 18.27
CA ILE A 141 9.65 -22.09 17.49
C ILE A 141 10.53 -22.88 18.47
N TRP A 142 10.53 -24.20 18.36
CA TRP A 142 11.34 -25.02 19.25
C TRP A 142 12.68 -25.42 18.64
N LYS A 143 12.82 -25.40 17.30
CA LYS A 143 14.08 -25.66 16.60
C LYS A 143 14.07 -24.94 15.24
N ILE A 144 15.24 -24.47 14.82
CA ILE A 144 15.53 -24.03 13.45
C ILE A 144 16.66 -24.92 12.94
N ASP A 145 16.42 -25.66 11.85
CA ASP A 145 17.40 -26.54 11.25
C ASP A 145 17.91 -25.93 9.93
N LEU A 146 19.20 -25.69 9.87
CA LEU A 146 19.86 -25.08 8.71
C LEU A 146 20.54 -26.11 7.79
N ALA A 147 20.44 -27.40 8.08
CA ALA A 147 21.16 -28.46 7.37
C ALA A 147 20.84 -28.50 5.88
N GLN A 148 19.62 -28.10 5.48
CA GLN A 148 19.20 -28.11 4.09
C GLN A 148 19.53 -26.80 3.33
N VAL A 149 19.95 -25.75 4.03
CA VAL A 149 20.26 -24.45 3.40
C VAL A 149 21.29 -24.55 2.27
N PRO A 150 22.42 -25.30 2.41
CA PRO A 150 23.40 -25.42 1.33
C PRO A 150 22.88 -26.15 0.09
N ILE A 151 21.82 -26.95 0.24
CA ILE A 151 21.29 -27.82 -0.82
C ILE A 151 20.14 -27.15 -1.56
N ILE A 152 19.16 -26.62 -0.82
CA ILE A 152 17.90 -26.08 -1.40
C ILE A 152 17.65 -24.61 -1.07
N GLY A 153 18.58 -23.93 -0.38
CA GLY A 153 18.45 -22.53 0.04
C GLY A 153 17.39 -22.29 1.13
N LYS A 154 16.83 -23.35 1.72
CA LYS A 154 15.77 -23.27 2.73
C LYS A 154 16.19 -23.89 4.05
N ALA A 155 15.75 -23.30 5.12
CA ALA A 155 15.82 -23.83 6.48
C ALA A 155 14.51 -24.52 6.85
N GLU A 156 14.54 -25.40 7.84
CA GLU A 156 13.37 -26.03 8.41
C GLU A 156 13.06 -25.38 9.78
N ALA A 157 11.89 -24.78 9.90
CA ALA A 157 11.37 -24.29 11.17
C ALA A 157 10.45 -25.34 11.79
N LEU A 158 10.76 -25.76 13.02
CA LEU A 158 9.96 -26.70 13.77
C LEU A 158 9.18 -25.95 14.84
N LEU A 159 7.87 -26.09 14.80
CA LEU A 159 6.92 -25.40 15.66
C LEU A 159 6.36 -26.38 16.70
N GLU A 160 6.29 -25.94 17.94
CA GLU A 160 5.49 -26.55 19.00
C GLU A 160 4.20 -25.76 19.13
N VAL A 161 3.07 -26.42 19.07
CA VAL A 161 1.74 -25.82 19.06
C VAL A 161 0.96 -26.33 20.27
N THR A 162 0.40 -25.41 21.05
CA THR A 162 -0.56 -25.78 22.10
C THR A 162 -1.83 -26.29 21.42
N ASP A 163 -2.18 -27.54 21.67
CA ASP A 163 -3.30 -28.22 21.05
C ASP A 163 -4.01 -29.16 22.04
N SER A 164 -5.32 -29.14 22.02
CA SER A 164 -6.19 -30.04 22.82
C SER A 164 -6.47 -31.39 22.14
N GLY A 165 -5.80 -31.70 21.04
CA GLY A 165 -5.96 -32.97 20.31
C GLY A 165 -6.78 -32.82 19.01
N SER A 166 -7.00 -31.62 18.53
CA SER A 166 -7.72 -31.37 17.27
C SER A 166 -6.85 -31.51 16.03
N LEU A 167 -5.51 -31.44 16.17
CA LEU A 167 -4.57 -31.55 15.07
C LEU A 167 -4.12 -33.00 14.87
N ALA A 168 -4.27 -33.50 13.64
CA ALA A 168 -3.82 -34.82 13.23
C ALA A 168 -2.46 -34.74 12.49
N VAL A 169 -1.72 -35.81 12.48
CA VAL A 169 -0.50 -35.96 11.67
C VAL A 169 -0.88 -35.85 10.18
N GLY A 170 -0.17 -35.01 9.45
CA GLY A 170 -0.45 -34.70 8.05
C GLY A 170 -1.27 -33.43 7.83
N ASP A 171 -1.91 -32.86 8.86
CA ASP A 171 -2.65 -31.61 8.75
C ASP A 171 -1.72 -30.45 8.40
N PHE A 172 -2.25 -29.49 7.64
CA PHE A 172 -1.59 -28.22 7.35
C PHE A 172 -2.20 -27.12 8.22
N ILE A 173 -1.32 -26.35 8.85
CA ILE A 173 -1.67 -25.20 9.68
C ILE A 173 -0.99 -23.95 9.13
N GLU A 174 -1.64 -22.81 9.24
CA GLU A 174 -1.03 -21.52 8.98
C GLU A 174 -0.47 -20.92 10.26
N ALA A 175 0.73 -20.36 10.18
CA ALA A 175 1.39 -19.71 11.30
C ALA A 175 1.86 -18.30 10.90
N GLU A 176 1.69 -17.35 11.80
CA GLU A 176 2.25 -16.01 11.71
C GLU A 176 3.43 -15.90 12.67
N LEU A 177 4.60 -15.62 12.10
CA LEU A 177 5.86 -15.44 12.80
C LEU A 177 6.21 -13.96 12.83
N PRO A 178 6.34 -13.33 14.00
CA PRO A 178 6.90 -11.99 14.07
C PRO A 178 8.37 -12.04 13.65
N ILE A 179 8.76 -11.23 12.66
CA ILE A 179 10.15 -11.11 12.20
C ILE A 179 10.64 -9.67 12.41
N GLY A 180 11.96 -9.53 12.56
CA GLY A 180 12.58 -8.25 12.88
C GLY A 180 12.86 -8.06 14.38
N PRO A 181 13.52 -6.97 14.77
CA PRO A 181 13.85 -6.69 16.16
C PRO A 181 12.58 -6.40 16.96
N ALA A 182 12.28 -7.27 17.94
CA ALA A 182 11.13 -7.12 18.82
C ALA A 182 11.21 -5.76 19.56
N GLY A 183 10.15 -4.95 19.42
CA GLY A 183 10.03 -3.68 20.15
C GLY A 183 10.75 -2.49 19.53
N GLN A 184 11.39 -2.63 18.37
CA GLN A 184 11.87 -1.47 17.64
C GLN A 184 10.68 -0.66 17.16
N LYS A 185 10.63 0.59 17.61
CA LYS A 185 9.66 1.55 17.11
C LYS A 185 10.13 2.06 15.75
N VAL A 186 9.20 2.20 14.85
CA VAL A 186 9.40 2.76 13.51
C VAL A 186 8.32 3.79 13.23
N VAL A 187 8.64 4.78 12.42
CA VAL A 187 7.64 5.74 11.92
C VAL A 187 6.53 4.99 11.24
N SER A 188 5.31 5.19 11.66
CA SER A 188 4.15 4.45 11.16
C SER A 188 2.93 5.34 10.97
N ILE A 189 2.13 4.99 9.98
CA ILE A 189 0.88 5.68 9.67
C ILE A 189 -0.26 4.68 9.48
N PRO A 190 -1.52 5.10 9.66
CA PRO A 190 -2.66 4.29 9.26
C PRO A 190 -2.60 3.96 7.76
N LEU A 191 -2.92 2.73 7.38
CA LEU A 191 -2.95 2.32 5.98
C LEU A 191 -3.91 3.18 5.14
N ALA A 192 -5.00 3.66 5.75
CA ALA A 192 -5.96 4.57 5.13
C ALA A 192 -5.38 5.95 4.74
N ALA A 193 -4.22 6.35 5.30
CA ALA A 193 -3.53 7.58 4.96
C ALA A 193 -2.64 7.44 3.71
N VAL A 194 -2.45 6.22 3.21
CA VAL A 194 -1.59 5.94 2.05
C VAL A 194 -2.39 6.08 0.77
N LEU A 195 -2.03 7.07 -0.04
CA LEU A 195 -2.51 7.19 -1.41
C LEU A 195 -1.59 6.39 -2.33
N GLU A 196 -2.12 5.34 -2.96
CA GLU A 196 -1.39 4.54 -3.94
C GLU A 196 -1.78 4.95 -5.37
N THR A 197 -0.78 5.27 -6.19
CA THR A 197 -0.96 5.68 -7.59
C THR A 197 -0.03 4.87 -8.50
N SER A 198 -0.20 5.00 -9.81
CA SER A 198 0.72 4.40 -10.79
C SER A 198 2.17 4.90 -10.70
N THR A 199 2.39 6.05 -10.07
CA THR A 199 3.71 6.68 -9.93
C THR A 199 4.36 6.44 -8.56
N GLY A 200 3.66 5.83 -7.62
CA GLY A 200 4.18 5.54 -6.28
C GLY A 200 3.16 5.71 -5.18
N LYS A 201 3.66 5.69 -3.95
CA LYS A 201 2.87 5.90 -2.73
C LYS A 201 3.11 7.28 -2.18
N PHE A 202 2.04 7.89 -1.67
CA PHE A 202 2.04 9.26 -1.16
C PHE A 202 1.22 9.36 0.11
N ALA A 203 1.50 10.40 0.90
CA ALA A 203 0.64 10.86 1.98
C ALA A 203 0.43 12.38 1.84
N PHE A 204 -0.70 12.88 2.33
CA PHE A 204 -0.94 14.32 2.38
C PHE A 204 -0.49 14.86 3.74
N VAL A 205 0.61 15.61 3.75
CA VAL A 205 1.20 16.21 4.94
C VAL A 205 0.67 17.62 5.13
N ARG A 206 0.23 17.94 6.34
CA ARG A 206 -0.24 19.27 6.70
C ARG A 206 0.94 20.22 6.93
N ASN A 207 0.99 21.29 6.17
CA ASN A 207 1.95 22.37 6.34
C ASN A 207 1.17 23.70 6.49
N GLY A 208 0.94 24.12 7.72
CA GLY A 208 0.08 25.24 8.03
C GLY A 208 -1.37 24.99 7.58
N LEU A 209 -1.84 25.77 6.60
CA LEU A 209 -3.18 25.61 6.01
C LEU A 209 -3.20 24.64 4.83
N TYR A 210 -2.04 24.22 4.34
CA TYR A 210 -1.91 23.40 3.14
C TYR A 210 -1.81 21.90 3.50
N LEU A 211 -2.32 21.08 2.60
CA LEU A 211 -2.11 19.64 2.55
C LEU A 211 -1.23 19.33 1.33
N LEU A 212 0.04 19.05 1.57
CA LEU A 212 1.02 18.78 0.52
C LEU A 212 1.14 17.28 0.29
N ARG A 213 0.92 16.84 -0.94
CA ARG A 213 1.15 15.46 -1.34
C ARG A 213 2.63 15.14 -1.36
N THR A 214 3.07 14.31 -0.42
CA THR A 214 4.45 13.93 -0.18
C THR A 214 4.67 12.49 -0.58
N GLY A 215 5.72 12.22 -1.37
CA GLY A 215 6.12 10.86 -1.72
C GLY A 215 6.67 10.12 -0.51
N ILE A 216 6.24 8.86 -0.32
CA ILE A 216 6.68 8.03 0.79
C ILE A 216 7.19 6.68 0.31
N LYS A 217 8.11 6.09 1.10
CA LYS A 217 8.46 4.68 0.98
C LYS A 217 7.93 3.93 2.20
N THR A 218 7.29 2.81 1.94
CA THR A 218 6.67 2.00 2.98
C THR A 218 7.47 0.73 3.21
N GLY A 219 7.46 0.24 4.46
CA GLY A 219 8.07 -1.01 4.88
C GLY A 219 7.04 -2.04 5.32
N ALA A 220 7.23 -2.57 6.51
CA ALA A 220 6.39 -3.58 7.09
C ALA A 220 4.97 -3.07 7.40
N GLN A 221 3.99 -3.97 7.31
CA GLN A 221 2.61 -3.70 7.69
C GLN A 221 2.19 -4.59 8.86
N ASP A 222 1.51 -4.03 9.85
CA ASP A 222 0.90 -4.75 10.96
C ASP A 222 -0.53 -4.23 11.19
N GLY A 223 -1.50 -5.07 10.85
CA GLY A 223 -2.92 -4.71 10.92
C GLY A 223 -3.27 -3.53 10.00
N ASP A 224 -3.77 -2.46 10.60
CA ASP A 224 -4.19 -1.22 9.94
C ASP A 224 -3.10 -0.14 9.88
N HIS A 225 -1.86 -0.46 10.30
CA HIS A 225 -0.71 0.44 10.24
C HIS A 225 0.38 -0.08 9.31
N ILE A 226 1.11 0.85 8.71
CA ILE A 226 2.24 0.56 7.82
C ILE A 226 3.44 1.42 8.22
N GLU A 227 4.61 0.79 8.22
CA GLU A 227 5.88 1.48 8.41
C GLU A 227 6.16 2.43 7.26
N VAL A 228 6.68 3.61 7.57
CA VAL A 228 7.23 4.56 6.60
C VAL A 228 8.74 4.62 6.79
N THR A 229 9.46 4.19 5.76
CA THR A 229 10.94 4.14 5.78
C THR A 229 11.58 5.42 5.24
N ASP A 230 10.80 6.24 4.52
CA ASP A 230 11.27 7.50 3.94
C ASP A 230 10.07 8.42 3.61
N GLY A 231 10.22 9.73 3.77
CA GLY A 231 9.26 10.75 3.36
C GLY A 231 8.40 11.36 4.47
N LEU A 232 8.37 10.78 5.67
CA LEU A 232 7.68 11.33 6.85
C LEU A 232 8.56 11.24 8.10
N TYR A 233 8.26 12.10 9.07
CA TYR A 233 8.92 12.14 10.36
C TYR A 233 7.90 12.07 11.49
N GLU A 234 8.34 11.60 12.66
CA GLU A 234 7.55 11.67 13.89
C GLU A 234 7.12 13.10 14.16
N GLY A 235 5.86 13.32 14.50
CA GLY A 235 5.25 14.62 14.74
C GLY A 235 4.65 15.30 13.51
N ASP A 236 4.90 14.78 12.30
CA ASP A 236 4.18 15.26 11.12
C ASP A 236 2.66 15.03 11.29
N THR A 237 1.86 15.98 10.82
CA THR A 237 0.40 15.80 10.75
C THR A 237 -0.01 15.41 9.34
N ILE A 238 -0.73 14.32 9.19
CA ILE A 238 -1.15 13.80 7.88
C ILE A 238 -2.68 13.68 7.77
N ALA A 239 -3.20 13.75 6.55
CA ALA A 239 -4.57 13.37 6.28
C ALA A 239 -4.70 11.83 6.28
N VAL A 240 -5.63 11.30 7.08
CA VAL A 240 -5.95 9.87 7.12
C VAL A 240 -7.01 9.53 6.08
N LYS A 241 -8.00 10.39 5.93
CA LYS A 241 -9.06 10.32 4.90
C LYS A 241 -9.73 11.68 4.71
N PRO A 242 -10.32 11.89 3.52
CA PRO A 242 -10.36 11.01 2.34
C PRO A 242 -9.19 11.31 1.38
N VAL A 243 -8.12 10.50 1.36
CA VAL A 243 -6.91 10.79 0.57
C VAL A 243 -7.16 10.79 -0.94
N GLU A 244 -8.06 9.95 -1.44
CA GLU A 244 -8.42 9.91 -2.85
C GLU A 244 -9.17 11.18 -3.29
N ALA A 245 -10.05 11.70 -2.45
CA ALA A 245 -10.77 12.95 -2.74
C ALA A 245 -9.80 14.15 -2.78
N LEU A 246 -8.85 14.21 -1.85
CA LEU A 246 -7.78 15.21 -1.88
C LEU A 246 -6.96 15.11 -3.17
N TYR A 247 -6.63 13.90 -3.59
CA TYR A 247 -5.91 13.71 -4.85
C TYR A 247 -6.72 14.14 -6.08
N LEU A 248 -8.02 13.91 -6.09
CA LEU A 248 -8.88 14.38 -7.18
C LEU A 248 -8.96 15.91 -7.23
N ILE A 249 -8.99 16.59 -6.09
CA ILE A 249 -8.94 18.07 -6.03
C ILE A 249 -7.62 18.57 -6.63
N GLU A 250 -6.48 17.98 -6.22
CA GLU A 250 -5.17 18.31 -6.79
C GLU A 250 -5.12 18.08 -8.30
N LEU A 251 -5.61 16.93 -8.78
CA LEU A 251 -5.63 16.61 -10.20
C LEU A 251 -6.49 17.59 -11.03
N ARG A 252 -7.63 18.00 -10.53
CA ARG A 252 -8.49 18.98 -11.21
C ARG A 252 -7.79 20.34 -11.32
N ALA A 253 -7.20 20.80 -10.22
CA ALA A 253 -6.47 22.05 -10.18
C ALA A 253 -5.25 22.06 -11.12
N THR A 254 -4.51 20.95 -11.19
CA THR A 254 -3.28 20.85 -12.00
C THR A 254 -3.53 20.52 -13.47
N LYS A 255 -4.58 19.75 -13.79
CA LYS A 255 -4.91 19.35 -15.17
C LYS A 255 -6.02 20.19 -15.81
N GLY A 256 -6.83 20.89 -15.02
CA GLY A 256 -7.93 21.75 -15.50
C GLY A 256 -7.51 23.11 -16.05
N GLY A 257 -6.25 23.53 -15.84
CA GLY A 257 -5.71 24.81 -16.33
C GLY A 257 -5.33 24.87 -17.80
N GLY A 258 -5.69 23.87 -18.61
CA GLY A 258 -5.24 23.70 -20.00
C GLY A 258 -6.24 24.05 -21.08
N HIS A 259 -7.11 25.05 -20.90
CA HIS A 259 -7.92 25.60 -22.00
C HIS A 259 -7.97 27.13 -21.93
N SER A 260 -6.90 27.75 -22.40
CA SER A 260 -6.95 29.12 -22.88
C SER A 260 -6.25 29.16 -24.23
N HIS A 261 -7.05 29.10 -25.32
CA HIS A 261 -6.71 29.61 -26.63
C HIS A 261 -7.90 30.38 -27.18
#